data_5ec55638722ee5e9cbb1a0583cc68eb8
#
_entry.id   5ec55638722ee5e9cbb1a0583cc68eb8
#
_cell.length_a   1.000
_cell.length_b   1.000
_cell.length_c   1.000
_cell.angle_alpha   90.00
_cell.angle_beta   90.00
_cell.angle_gamma   90.00
#
_symmetry.space_group_name_H-M   'P 1'
#
loop_
_entity.id
_entity.type
_entity.pdbx_description
1 polymer ?
#
loop_
_entity_poly.entity_id
_entity_poly.type
_entity_poly.pdbx_seq_one_letter_code
_entity_poly.pdbx_strand_id
1 'polypeptide(L)'
;MAEQEIAREVVTLKQESKPAPPCEEALDSTTETDRARVLVFGCPARDEMDELALDLFAHLLDPATCRFEVLSAERLTAEVIAHIEEDKPALVCIASLPPKGVAHTRYLCKRLRARFSDLKILVGCWGLDQDSERTRDRLVAAGANLVGFTMLQTRAQVGPLIQVQAHIQPAEAAASSA
;
A
#
# COMPACT_ATOMS: atom_id res chain seq x y z
N MET A 1 38.51 -9.76 46.94
CA MET A 1 39.29 -10.43 45.84
C MET A 1 38.40 -10.82 44.66
N ALA A 2 37.12 -10.49 44.65
CA ALA A 2 36.20 -10.80 43.56
C ALA A 2 35.95 -9.64 42.59
N GLU A 3 36.28 -8.39 42.97
CA GLU A 3 36.01 -7.21 42.12
C GLU A 3 37.14 -6.90 41.11
N GLN A 4 38.32 -7.53 41.22
CA GLN A 4 39.42 -7.32 40.27
C GLN A 4 39.39 -8.27 39.07
N GLU A 5 38.59 -9.33 39.12
CA GLU A 5 38.49 -10.32 38.03
C GLU A 5 37.49 -9.87 36.96
N ILE A 6 36.43 -9.17 37.35
CA ILE A 6 35.39 -8.63 36.43
C ILE A 6 35.97 -7.50 35.55
N ALA A 7 36.91 -6.72 36.08
CA ALA A 7 37.53 -5.61 35.33
C ALA A 7 38.51 -6.05 34.22
N ARG A 8 39.01 -7.28 34.26
CA ARG A 8 39.91 -7.81 33.23
C ARG A 8 39.18 -8.42 32.04
N GLU A 9 37.97 -8.92 32.22
CA GLU A 9 37.19 -9.54 31.14
C GLU A 9 36.52 -8.53 30.21
N VAL A 10 36.21 -7.33 30.71
CA VAL A 10 35.61 -6.25 29.91
C VAL A 10 36.60 -5.56 28.96
N VAL A 11 37.91 -5.66 29.23
CA VAL A 11 38.93 -5.02 28.38
C VAL A 11 39.33 -5.85 27.17
N THR A 12 39.05 -7.17 27.16
CA THR A 12 39.44 -8.07 26.07
C THR A 12 38.39 -8.13 24.92
N LEU A 13 37.19 -7.55 25.09
CA LEU A 13 36.14 -7.53 24.06
C LEU A 13 36.16 -6.26 23.19
N LYS A 14 37.17 -5.41 23.32
CA LYS A 14 37.24 -4.11 22.61
C LYS A 14 38.28 -4.01 21.50
N GLN A 15 38.88 -5.13 21.10
CA GLN A 15 39.82 -5.14 19.96
C GLN A 15 39.45 -6.30 19.04
N GLU A 16 38.70 -5.98 17.98
CA GLU A 16 38.77 -6.52 16.63
C GLU A 16 37.46 -6.23 15.86
N SER A 17 37.16 -4.94 15.65
CA SER A 17 36.29 -4.55 14.55
C SER A 17 37.18 -4.04 13.42
N LYS A 18 37.60 -4.95 12.56
CA LYS A 18 38.14 -4.63 11.24
C LYS A 18 37.04 -3.95 10.44
N PRO A 19 37.23 -2.76 9.85
CA PRO A 19 36.24 -2.16 9.00
C PRO A 19 36.03 -3.03 7.77
N ALA A 20 34.78 -3.49 7.57
CA ALA A 20 34.38 -4.13 6.34
C ALA A 20 34.44 -3.10 5.18
N PRO A 21 34.82 -3.50 3.97
CA PRO A 21 34.84 -2.61 2.83
C PRO A 21 33.43 -2.10 2.51
N PRO A 22 33.28 -0.88 1.96
CA PRO A 22 31.97 -0.31 1.63
C PRO A 22 31.29 -1.18 0.57
N CYS A 23 30.12 -1.71 0.90
CA CYS A 23 29.24 -2.41 -0.03
C CYS A 23 28.58 -1.37 -0.95
N GLU A 24 29.27 -0.95 -2.01
CA GLU A 24 28.70 -0.07 -3.05
C GLU A 24 27.87 -0.83 -4.11
N GLU A 25 27.74 -2.14 -4.03
CA GLU A 25 27.02 -2.94 -5.05
C GLU A 25 25.57 -3.34 -4.66
N ALA A 26 25.04 -2.89 -3.51
CA ALA A 26 23.69 -3.27 -3.07
C ALA A 26 22.57 -2.29 -3.52
N LEU A 27 22.91 -1.17 -4.15
CA LEU A 27 21.94 -0.13 -4.51
C LEU A 27 21.21 -0.40 -5.84
N ASP A 28 21.77 -1.22 -6.72
CA ASP A 28 21.18 -1.41 -8.05
C ASP A 28 20.17 -2.58 -8.10
N SER A 29 20.36 -3.61 -7.28
CA SER A 29 19.44 -4.76 -7.22
C SER A 29 18.10 -4.46 -6.53
N THR A 30 18.06 -3.47 -5.64
CA THR A 30 16.82 -3.05 -4.93
C THR A 30 15.88 -2.31 -5.86
N THR A 31 16.41 -1.54 -6.80
CA THR A 31 15.63 -0.73 -7.75
C THR A 31 14.97 -1.57 -8.83
N GLU A 32 15.60 -2.64 -9.29
CA GLU A 32 14.99 -3.55 -10.30
C GLU A 32 13.89 -4.42 -9.69
N THR A 33 14.11 -4.95 -8.49
CA THR A 33 13.11 -5.73 -7.77
C THR A 33 11.88 -4.89 -7.39
N ASP A 34 12.07 -3.60 -7.13
CA ASP A 34 11.00 -2.67 -6.78
C ASP A 34 10.13 -2.31 -7.99
N ARG A 35 10.72 -2.22 -9.19
CA ARG A 35 10.01 -2.00 -10.47
C ARG A 35 9.19 -3.19 -10.95
N ALA A 36 9.53 -4.40 -10.51
CA ALA A 36 8.80 -5.62 -10.89
C ALA A 36 7.51 -5.82 -10.07
N ARG A 37 7.32 -5.07 -8.96
CA ARG A 37 6.15 -5.19 -8.10
C ARG A 37 5.05 -4.22 -8.51
N VAL A 38 3.80 -4.69 -8.44
CA VAL A 38 2.63 -3.87 -8.75
C VAL A 38 2.44 -2.81 -7.67
N LEU A 39 2.47 -1.53 -8.05
CA LEU A 39 2.23 -0.42 -7.13
C LEU A 39 0.74 -0.29 -6.80
N VAL A 40 0.42 -0.31 -5.51
CA VAL A 40 -0.91 -0.13 -4.96
C VAL A 40 -0.90 1.00 -3.94
N PHE A 41 -1.75 2.00 -4.12
CA PHE A 41 -1.91 3.06 -3.13
C PHE A 41 -3.04 2.77 -2.16
N GLY A 42 -2.74 2.87 -0.86
CA GLY A 42 -3.71 2.92 0.22
C GLY A 42 -4.13 4.36 0.49
N CYS A 43 -5.40 4.68 0.30
CA CYS A 43 -5.94 6.02 0.53
C CYS A 43 -6.90 5.98 1.71
N PRO A 44 -6.59 6.59 2.87
CA PRO A 44 -7.54 6.75 3.95
C PRO A 44 -8.70 7.65 3.47
N ALA A 45 -9.94 7.25 3.78
CA ALA A 45 -11.10 8.02 3.36
C ALA A 45 -11.23 9.32 4.17
N ARG A 46 -10.76 9.32 5.43
CA ARG A 46 -11.05 10.43 6.34
C ARG A 46 -9.94 10.73 7.35
N ASP A 47 -9.50 9.77 8.14
CA ASP A 47 -8.70 10.01 9.33
C ASP A 47 -7.59 8.96 9.55
N GLU A 48 -6.80 9.17 10.60
CA GLU A 48 -5.69 8.31 10.99
C GLU A 48 -6.13 6.86 11.30
N MET A 49 -7.39 6.63 11.67
CA MET A 49 -7.89 5.28 11.91
C MET A 49 -8.04 4.51 10.58
N ASP A 50 -8.47 5.19 9.53
CA ASP A 50 -8.51 4.62 8.18
C ASP A 50 -7.07 4.36 7.66
N GLU A 51 -6.11 5.25 7.96
CA GLU A 51 -4.68 5.11 7.65
C GLU A 51 -4.09 3.89 8.35
N LEU A 52 -4.27 3.77 9.68
CA LEU A 52 -3.81 2.62 10.47
C LEU A 52 -4.40 1.30 9.97
N ALA A 53 -5.68 1.31 9.57
CA ALA A 53 -6.33 0.13 9.00
C ALA A 53 -5.70 -0.29 7.66
N LEU A 54 -5.25 0.67 6.84
CA LEU A 54 -4.49 0.40 5.61
C LEU A 54 -3.11 -0.17 5.90
N ASP A 55 -2.40 0.34 6.91
CA ASP A 55 -1.12 -0.22 7.35
C ASP A 55 -1.27 -1.68 7.80
N LEU A 56 -2.29 -1.97 8.60
CA LEU A 56 -2.61 -3.35 8.99
C LEU A 56 -2.97 -4.22 7.78
N PHE A 57 -3.71 -3.68 6.82
CA PHE A 57 -4.07 -4.38 5.60
C PHE A 57 -2.85 -4.67 4.72
N ALA A 58 -1.88 -3.77 4.63
CA ALA A 58 -0.64 -3.96 3.90
C ALA A 58 0.11 -5.22 4.36
N HIS A 59 0.11 -5.52 5.66
CA HIS A 59 0.73 -6.74 6.21
C HIS A 59 0.04 -8.05 5.81
N LEU A 60 -1.18 -7.98 5.29
CA LEU A 60 -1.89 -9.16 4.76
C LEU A 60 -1.54 -9.45 3.30
N LEU A 61 -0.92 -8.52 2.61
CA LEU A 61 -0.52 -8.67 1.20
C LEU A 61 0.88 -9.28 1.11
N ASP A 62 1.15 -9.94 -0.01
CA ASP A 62 2.47 -10.50 -0.27
C ASP A 62 3.42 -9.41 -0.79
N PRO A 63 4.46 -9.04 -0.03
CA PRO A 63 5.39 -7.98 -0.43
C PRO A 63 6.24 -8.35 -1.66
N ALA A 64 6.29 -9.63 -2.05
CA ALA A 64 6.97 -10.04 -3.26
C ALA A 64 6.19 -9.70 -4.53
N THR A 65 4.86 -9.60 -4.44
CA THR A 65 3.97 -9.37 -5.59
C THR A 65 3.53 -7.94 -5.75
N CYS A 66 3.39 -7.20 -4.65
CA CYS A 66 2.97 -5.80 -4.70
C CYS A 66 3.75 -4.91 -3.72
N ARG A 67 3.89 -3.66 -4.12
CA ARG A 67 4.34 -2.56 -3.28
C ARG A 67 3.11 -1.77 -2.84
N PHE A 68 2.74 -1.88 -1.57
CA PHE A 68 1.59 -1.18 -1.01
C PHE A 68 2.07 0.06 -0.26
N GLU A 69 1.66 1.24 -0.71
CA GLU A 69 2.02 2.51 -0.10
C GLU A 69 0.79 3.20 0.47
N VAL A 70 0.84 3.50 1.75
CA VAL A 70 -0.25 4.21 2.43
C VAL A 70 0.00 5.70 2.36
N LEU A 71 -0.98 6.42 1.84
CA LEU A 71 -0.97 7.88 1.82
C LEU A 71 -1.46 8.41 3.16
N SER A 72 -0.88 9.53 3.62
CA SER A 72 -1.31 10.14 4.88
C SER A 72 -2.74 10.68 4.81
N ALA A 73 -3.49 10.52 5.91
CA ALA A 73 -4.84 11.06 6.07
C ALA A 73 -4.89 12.60 6.07
N GLU A 74 -3.77 13.27 6.33
CA GLU A 74 -3.66 14.73 6.29
C GLU A 74 -3.65 15.29 4.87
N ARG A 75 -3.41 14.46 3.85
CA ARG A 75 -3.34 14.91 2.45
C ARG A 75 -4.71 15.36 1.94
N LEU A 76 -4.71 16.48 1.26
CA LEU A 76 -5.90 16.94 0.56
C LEU A 76 -6.21 16.03 -0.64
N THR A 77 -7.49 15.90 -1.01
CA THR A 77 -7.90 15.12 -2.19
C THR A 77 -7.16 15.52 -3.48
N ALA A 78 -6.83 16.81 -3.62
CA ALA A 78 -6.07 17.30 -4.78
C ALA A 78 -4.63 16.76 -4.79
N GLU A 79 -3.99 16.66 -3.64
CA GLU A 79 -2.64 16.10 -3.49
C GLU A 79 -2.63 14.59 -3.75
N VAL A 80 -3.67 13.87 -3.26
CA VAL A 80 -3.86 12.44 -3.57
C VAL A 80 -3.98 12.23 -5.08
N ILE A 81 -4.77 13.06 -5.78
CA ILE A 81 -4.92 12.99 -7.23
C ILE A 81 -3.58 13.27 -7.94
N ALA A 82 -2.83 14.30 -7.53
CA ALA A 82 -1.54 14.63 -8.11
C ALA A 82 -0.53 13.47 -7.94
N HIS A 83 -0.51 12.85 -6.77
CA HIS A 83 0.38 11.72 -6.49
C HIS A 83 0.04 10.48 -7.34
N ILE A 84 -1.26 10.19 -7.50
CA ILE A 84 -1.73 9.11 -8.40
C ILE A 84 -1.36 9.41 -9.86
N GLU A 85 -1.40 10.67 -10.28
CA GLU A 85 -1.05 11.07 -11.63
C GLU A 85 0.45 10.94 -11.92
N GLU A 86 1.29 11.19 -10.91
CA GLU A 86 2.74 11.07 -10.97
C GLU A 86 3.19 9.60 -11.00
N ASP A 87 2.76 8.82 -10.01
CA ASP A 87 3.26 7.45 -9.79
C ASP A 87 2.47 6.37 -10.53
N LYS A 88 1.28 6.70 -11.02
CA LYS A 88 0.41 5.82 -11.84
C LYS A 88 0.22 4.42 -11.23
N PRO A 89 -0.30 4.32 -9.99
CA PRO A 89 -0.53 3.02 -9.37
C PRO A 89 -1.51 2.19 -10.18
N ALA A 90 -1.32 0.88 -10.20
CA ALA A 90 -2.22 -0.04 -10.88
C ALA A 90 -3.58 -0.14 -10.19
N LEU A 91 -3.62 0.10 -8.88
CA LEU A 91 -4.79 -0.03 -8.02
C LEU A 91 -4.73 1.01 -6.90
N VAL A 92 -5.88 1.56 -6.56
CA VAL A 92 -6.09 2.36 -5.34
C VAL A 92 -7.03 1.61 -4.40
N CYS A 93 -6.60 1.39 -3.17
CA CYS A 93 -7.39 0.83 -2.09
C CYS A 93 -7.82 1.94 -1.13
N ILE A 94 -9.11 2.21 -1.02
CA ILE A 94 -9.64 3.22 -0.11
C ILE A 94 -10.16 2.51 1.14
N ALA A 95 -9.62 2.83 2.33
CA ALA A 95 -10.16 2.34 3.59
C ALA A 95 -11.22 3.29 4.16
N SER A 96 -12.27 2.71 4.70
CA SER A 96 -13.37 3.44 5.34
C SER A 96 -13.89 2.65 6.53
N LEU A 97 -13.64 3.14 7.72
CA LEU A 97 -14.12 2.54 8.96
C LEU A 97 -15.42 3.22 9.45
N PRO A 98 -16.33 2.46 10.12
CA PRO A 98 -17.49 3.06 10.75
C PRO A 98 -17.08 4.05 11.87
N PRO A 99 -17.98 4.99 12.26
CA PRO A 99 -19.37 5.08 11.84
C PRO A 99 -19.64 6.01 10.65
N LYS A 100 -18.67 6.79 10.13
CA LYS A 100 -18.99 7.92 9.23
C LYS A 100 -18.25 7.98 7.88
N GLY A 101 -17.53 6.94 7.49
CA GLY A 101 -16.61 6.96 6.32
C GLY A 101 -17.30 7.03 4.94
N VAL A 102 -18.49 6.45 4.78
CA VAL A 102 -19.12 6.21 3.45
C VAL A 102 -19.31 7.48 2.59
N ALA A 103 -19.62 8.62 3.19
CA ALA A 103 -19.84 9.85 2.44
C ALA A 103 -18.53 10.38 1.82
N HIS A 104 -17.44 10.38 2.60
CA HIS A 104 -16.10 10.78 2.14
C HIS A 104 -15.55 9.81 1.12
N THR A 105 -15.70 8.50 1.37
CA THR A 105 -15.32 7.44 0.43
C THR A 105 -16.00 7.63 -0.93
N ARG A 106 -17.31 7.89 -0.95
CA ARG A 106 -18.07 8.18 -2.18
C ARG A 106 -17.53 9.42 -2.89
N TYR A 107 -17.23 10.47 -2.16
CA TYR A 107 -16.66 11.70 -2.73
C TYR A 107 -15.32 11.40 -3.38
N LEU A 108 -14.42 10.70 -2.68
CA LEU A 108 -13.11 10.33 -3.19
C LEU A 108 -13.20 9.42 -4.42
N CYS A 109 -14.05 8.38 -4.40
CA CYS A 109 -14.31 7.53 -5.57
C CYS A 109 -14.76 8.34 -6.79
N LYS A 110 -15.71 9.26 -6.62
CA LYS A 110 -16.18 10.13 -7.72
C LYS A 110 -15.08 11.02 -8.28
N ARG A 111 -14.26 11.60 -7.41
CA ARG A 111 -13.16 12.47 -7.83
C ARG A 111 -12.09 11.67 -8.59
N LEU A 112 -11.71 10.50 -8.08
CA LEU A 112 -10.74 9.63 -8.75
C LEU A 112 -11.28 9.13 -10.09
N ARG A 113 -12.54 8.65 -10.15
CA ARG A 113 -13.13 8.17 -11.39
C ARG A 113 -13.29 9.25 -12.45
N ALA A 114 -13.61 10.48 -12.04
CA ALA A 114 -13.71 11.62 -12.96
C ALA A 114 -12.35 11.99 -13.59
N ARG A 115 -11.24 11.74 -12.89
CA ARG A 115 -9.88 12.06 -13.37
C ARG A 115 -9.23 10.87 -14.08
N PHE A 116 -9.49 9.64 -13.62
CA PHE A 116 -8.84 8.42 -14.07
C PHE A 116 -9.91 7.37 -14.43
N SER A 117 -10.28 7.28 -15.72
CA SER A 117 -11.32 6.35 -16.21
C SER A 117 -10.96 4.88 -15.97
N ASP A 118 -9.68 4.52 -16.11
CA ASP A 118 -9.19 3.14 -16.13
C ASP A 118 -8.62 2.66 -14.79
N LEU A 119 -8.41 3.59 -13.85
CA LEU A 119 -7.88 3.27 -12.53
C LEU A 119 -8.77 2.26 -11.81
N LYS A 120 -8.18 1.20 -11.29
CA LYS A 120 -8.88 0.23 -10.45
C LYS A 120 -9.04 0.80 -9.04
N ILE A 121 -10.28 0.94 -8.59
CA ILE A 121 -10.63 1.47 -7.28
C ILE A 121 -11.27 0.36 -6.47
N LEU A 122 -10.62 -0.05 -5.41
CA LEU A 122 -11.11 -0.99 -4.42
C LEU A 122 -11.46 -0.21 -3.14
N VAL A 123 -12.57 -0.53 -2.53
CA VAL A 123 -12.97 0.07 -1.25
C VAL A 123 -13.07 -0.99 -0.18
N GLY A 124 -12.33 -0.81 0.91
CA GLY A 124 -12.43 -1.58 2.13
C GLY A 124 -13.32 -0.89 3.15
N CYS A 125 -14.57 -1.34 3.30
CA CYS A 125 -15.49 -0.87 4.33
C CYS A 125 -15.46 -1.81 5.53
N TRP A 126 -14.33 -1.85 6.24
CA TRP A 126 -14.08 -2.85 7.27
C TRP A 126 -14.83 -2.52 8.57
N GLY A 127 -15.50 -3.54 9.13
CA GLY A 127 -16.31 -3.41 10.36
C GLY A 127 -17.73 -2.91 10.15
N LEU A 128 -18.23 -2.87 8.91
CA LEU A 128 -19.63 -2.60 8.60
C LEU A 128 -20.40 -3.93 8.49
N ASP A 129 -21.25 -4.21 9.46
CA ASP A 129 -22.08 -5.42 9.47
C ASP A 129 -23.50 -5.18 8.91
N GLN A 130 -24.01 -3.95 9.00
CA GLN A 130 -25.35 -3.58 8.57
C GLN A 130 -25.36 -2.82 7.25
N ASP A 131 -26.37 -3.04 6.40
CA ASP A 131 -26.56 -2.38 5.10
C ASP A 131 -25.40 -2.56 4.10
N SER A 132 -24.70 -3.70 4.16
CA SER A 132 -23.53 -3.96 3.31
C SER A 132 -23.86 -3.90 1.81
N GLU A 133 -25.00 -4.45 1.35
CA GLU A 133 -25.41 -4.40 -0.05
C GLU A 133 -25.71 -2.98 -0.52
N ARG A 134 -26.51 -2.25 0.25
CA ARG A 134 -26.84 -0.85 -0.06
C ARG A 134 -25.61 0.05 -0.07
N THR A 135 -24.66 -0.21 0.80
CA THR A 135 -23.37 0.52 0.84
C THR A 135 -22.54 0.16 -0.38
N ARG A 136 -22.47 -1.12 -0.75
CA ARG A 136 -21.79 -1.57 -1.97
C ARG A 136 -22.35 -0.87 -3.21
N ASP A 137 -23.67 -0.88 -3.41
CA ASP A 137 -24.31 -0.26 -4.57
C ASP A 137 -23.99 1.22 -4.68
N ARG A 138 -24.01 1.93 -3.55
CA ARG A 138 -23.68 3.36 -3.49
C ARG A 138 -22.20 3.64 -3.84
N LEU A 139 -21.27 2.77 -3.45
CA LEU A 139 -19.87 2.92 -3.73
C LEU A 139 -19.53 2.53 -5.17
N VAL A 140 -20.14 1.47 -5.68
CA VAL A 140 -20.04 1.08 -7.09
C VAL A 140 -20.60 2.18 -8.00
N ALA A 141 -21.77 2.72 -7.68
CA ALA A 141 -22.34 3.86 -8.39
C ALA A 141 -21.48 5.14 -8.30
N ALA A 142 -20.61 5.24 -7.30
CA ALA A 142 -19.64 6.33 -7.16
C ALA A 142 -18.33 6.08 -7.93
N GLY A 143 -18.15 4.91 -8.53
CA GLY A 143 -16.98 4.57 -9.35
C GLY A 143 -16.03 3.53 -8.76
N ALA A 144 -16.36 2.91 -7.62
CA ALA A 144 -15.60 1.78 -7.10
C ALA A 144 -15.78 0.55 -8.01
N ASN A 145 -14.69 -0.16 -8.28
CA ASN A 145 -14.73 -1.42 -9.01
C ASN A 145 -15.11 -2.59 -8.09
N LEU A 146 -14.59 -2.58 -6.87
CA LEU A 146 -14.81 -3.64 -5.87
C LEU A 146 -15.03 -3.02 -4.50
N VAL A 147 -15.82 -3.71 -3.66
CA VAL A 147 -16.06 -3.32 -2.28
C VAL A 147 -15.96 -4.55 -1.39
N GLY A 148 -15.08 -4.50 -0.39
CA GLY A 148 -14.90 -5.54 0.62
C GLY A 148 -15.32 -5.05 2.01
N PHE A 149 -16.00 -5.90 2.77
CA PHE A 149 -16.46 -5.57 4.13
C PHE A 149 -15.59 -6.16 5.23
N THR A 150 -14.66 -7.04 4.87
CA THR A 150 -13.60 -7.54 5.74
C THR A 150 -12.25 -7.42 5.06
N MET A 151 -11.18 -7.33 5.84
CA MET A 151 -9.80 -7.30 5.29
C MET A 151 -9.49 -8.56 4.49
N LEU A 152 -9.94 -9.74 4.94
CA LEU A 152 -9.72 -11.01 4.24
C LEU A 152 -10.47 -11.04 2.90
N GLN A 153 -11.71 -10.56 2.85
CA GLN A 153 -12.45 -10.45 1.60
C GLN A 153 -11.76 -9.48 0.63
N THR A 154 -11.32 -8.33 1.14
CA THR A 154 -10.60 -7.32 0.35
C THR A 154 -9.29 -7.89 -0.19
N ARG A 155 -8.51 -8.62 0.62
CA ARG A 155 -7.30 -9.33 0.19
C ARG A 155 -7.59 -10.32 -0.95
N ALA A 156 -8.64 -11.14 -0.81
CA ALA A 156 -9.03 -12.09 -1.83
C ALA A 156 -9.42 -11.42 -3.16
N GLN A 157 -9.96 -10.20 -3.12
CA GLN A 157 -10.31 -9.40 -4.30
C GLN A 157 -9.08 -8.74 -4.95
N VAL A 158 -8.09 -8.33 -4.15
CA VAL A 158 -6.86 -7.69 -4.63
C VAL A 158 -5.95 -8.67 -5.36
N GLY A 159 -5.79 -9.89 -4.84
CA GLY A 159 -4.86 -10.88 -5.39
C GLY A 159 -4.95 -11.08 -6.91
N PRO A 160 -6.13 -11.41 -7.46
CA PRO A 160 -6.29 -11.56 -8.92
C PRO A 160 -5.98 -10.29 -9.72
N LEU A 161 -6.30 -9.09 -9.16
CA LEU A 161 -6.01 -7.82 -9.84
C LEU A 161 -4.50 -7.57 -9.94
N ILE A 162 -3.76 -7.85 -8.88
CA ILE A 162 -2.29 -7.73 -8.85
C ILE A 162 -1.67 -8.71 -9.86
N GLN A 163 -2.12 -9.96 -9.90
CA GLN A 163 -1.59 -10.97 -10.82
C GLN A 163 -1.81 -10.59 -12.30
N VAL A 164 -2.98 -10.05 -12.63
CA VAL A 164 -3.27 -9.59 -14.01
C VAL A 164 -2.35 -8.41 -14.38
N GLN A 165 -2.14 -7.47 -13.48
CA GLN A 165 -1.29 -6.30 -13.73
C GLN A 165 0.20 -6.69 -13.83
N ALA A 166 0.67 -7.61 -13.01
CA ALA A 166 2.03 -8.13 -13.09
C ALA A 166 2.35 -8.81 -14.45
N HIS A 167 1.34 -9.32 -15.14
CA HIS A 167 1.51 -9.90 -16.48
C HIS A 167 1.50 -8.85 -17.60
N ILE A 168 0.89 -7.70 -17.39
CA ILE A 168 0.76 -6.62 -18.40
C ILE A 168 2.01 -5.73 -18.43
N GLN A 169 2.59 -5.42 -17.27
CA GLN A 169 3.75 -4.52 -17.15
C GLN A 169 5.00 -4.96 -17.93
N PRO A 170 5.42 -6.24 -17.98
CA PRO A 170 6.59 -6.63 -18.75
C PRO A 170 6.41 -6.46 -20.26
N ALA A 171 5.19 -6.48 -20.77
CA ALA A 171 4.91 -6.31 -22.20
C ALA A 171 5.06 -4.83 -22.66
N GLU A 172 4.70 -3.85 -21.82
CA GLU A 172 4.86 -2.43 -22.13
C GLU A 172 6.31 -1.95 -22.01
N ALA A 173 7.08 -2.49 -21.05
CA ALA A 173 8.51 -2.20 -20.91
C ALA A 173 9.31 -2.69 -22.12
N ALA A 174 8.95 -3.84 -22.72
CA ALA A 174 9.59 -4.39 -23.92
C ALA A 174 9.24 -3.58 -25.18
N ALA A 175 8.04 -3.00 -25.26
CA ALA A 175 7.59 -2.22 -26.42
C ALA A 175 8.18 -0.80 -26.47
N SER A 176 8.65 -0.26 -25.35
CA SER A 176 9.26 1.08 -25.26
C SER A 176 10.76 1.09 -25.55
N SER A 177 11.39 -0.08 -25.73
CA SER A 177 12.83 -0.22 -25.99
C SER A 177 13.15 -0.57 -27.46
N ALA A 178 12.15 -0.59 -28.34
CA ALA A 178 12.26 -0.84 -29.78
C ALA A 178 11.98 0.45 -30.55
#